data_bf4deaf84702b1b2a766f68129796d94
#
_entry.id   bf4deaf84702b1b2a766f68129796d94
#
_cell.length_a   1.000
_cell.length_b   1.000
_cell.length_c   1.000
_cell.angle_alpha   90.00
_cell.angle_beta   90.00
_cell.angle_gamma   90.00
#
_symmetry.space_group_name_H-M   'P 1'
#
loop_
_entity.id
_entity.type
_entity.pdbx_description
1 polymer ?
#
loop_
_entity_poly.entity_id
_entity_poly.type
_entity_poly.pdbx_seq_one_letter_code
_entity_poly.pdbx_strand_id
1 'polypeptide(L)'
;VGACRDQSRVYSQAGVALISMLLVLAIVTALCTQMLTKSRLELKRSEALIRTAQTEQMVFSGLAYGQVLVLKYTEKETNPGAARQVNEPSSQKEMGSGFENRSLAHLQIQGGAPLPEPEAGEASSVFVGPYWPFAGNAEEFSILIEDEQGKFNLNNLVNSNGKVNEAQLKVFQRILLALELEPELALYIADWIDYDRNPIAYNSEDFSYLQEVVAYRTANRPIKYWREIISVKGVSQEVLEQLLAYVTAIPGPSKVNVNSASSVLLEAMIPGLDGEALLESRDANGGYSSVSELSKSTLTAGLKMDANLFSVDSAFYAITAYCRFDGFESSWQILSERVEAKKKNKKPQLHTLWKRQLPFWELGLTKMQKIVDLENE
;
A
#
# COMPACT_ATOMS: atom_id res chain seq x y z
N VAL A 1 42.98 84.93 38.34
CA VAL A 1 42.94 84.25 37.03
C VAL A 1 43.31 82.82 37.26
N GLY A 2 42.33 81.93 37.22
CA GLY A 2 42.63 80.46 37.32
C GLY A 2 41.54 79.63 37.95
N ALA A 3 40.33 79.60 37.36
CA ALA A 3 39.35 78.59 37.73
C ALA A 3 38.23 78.43 36.67
N CYS A 4 38.62 78.15 35.42
CA CYS A 4 37.56 77.87 34.39
C CYS A 4 38.02 76.88 33.33
N ARG A 5 38.78 75.87 33.72
CA ARG A 5 39.31 74.92 32.72
C ARG A 5 38.98 73.42 32.99
N ASP A 6 38.24 73.09 34.04
CA ASP A 6 38.09 71.69 34.40
C ASP A 6 36.65 71.08 34.21
N GLN A 7 35.65 71.98 34.03
CA GLN A 7 34.24 71.43 33.85
C GLN A 7 33.98 70.85 32.44
N SER A 8 34.66 71.32 31.37
CA SER A 8 34.46 70.86 30.01
C SER A 8 34.98 69.41 29.76
N ARG A 9 36.03 69.02 30.50
CA ARG A 9 36.58 67.64 30.41
C ARG A 9 35.73 66.63 31.09
N VAL A 10 35.07 66.96 32.18
CA VAL A 10 34.15 66.01 32.95
C VAL A 10 32.92 65.74 32.14
N TYR A 11 32.32 66.74 31.47
CA TYR A 11 31.13 66.51 30.61
C TYR A 11 31.47 65.69 29.36
N SER A 12 32.63 65.80 28.77
CA SER A 12 33.12 65.02 27.63
C SER A 12 33.29 63.53 28.03
N GLN A 13 33.85 63.26 29.21
CA GLN A 13 34.06 61.91 29.70
C GLN A 13 32.71 61.20 30.08
N ALA A 14 31.78 61.96 30.62
CA ALA A 14 30.43 61.40 30.94
C ALA A 14 29.65 61.04 29.70
N GLY A 15 29.77 61.79 28.58
CA GLY A 15 29.13 61.46 27.30
C GLY A 15 29.70 60.19 26.67
N VAL A 16 31.02 59.99 26.70
CA VAL A 16 31.67 58.77 26.19
C VAL A 16 31.28 57.54 27.01
N ALA A 17 31.20 57.67 28.34
CA ALA A 17 30.77 56.60 29.22
C ALA A 17 29.32 56.15 28.94
N LEU A 18 28.40 57.11 28.70
CA LEU A 18 27.01 56.80 28.34
C LEU A 18 26.91 56.06 27.00
N ILE A 19 27.65 56.52 25.97
CA ILE A 19 27.65 55.85 24.65
C ILE A 19 28.22 54.44 24.76
N SER A 20 29.30 54.22 25.49
CA SER A 20 29.87 52.89 25.68
C SER A 20 28.94 51.96 26.45
N MET A 21 28.23 52.45 27.47
CA MET A 21 27.23 51.69 28.20
C MET A 21 26.05 51.28 27.30
N LEU A 22 25.54 52.20 26.47
CA LEU A 22 24.49 51.93 25.51
C LEU A 22 24.93 50.91 24.44
N LEU A 23 26.17 51.01 23.97
CA LEU A 23 26.75 50.06 23.02
C LEU A 23 26.83 48.65 23.63
N VAL A 24 27.34 48.52 24.86
CA VAL A 24 27.43 47.24 25.56
C VAL A 24 26.03 46.68 25.78
N LEU A 25 25.07 47.50 26.20
CA LEU A 25 23.69 47.08 26.37
C LEU A 25 23.07 46.56 25.06
N ALA A 26 23.31 47.27 23.93
CA ALA A 26 22.85 46.87 22.62
C ALA A 26 23.44 45.50 22.18
N ILE A 27 24.74 45.30 22.43
CA ILE A 27 25.41 44.01 22.13
C ILE A 27 24.85 42.89 22.98
N VAL A 28 24.69 43.12 24.29
CA VAL A 28 24.13 42.12 25.22
C VAL A 28 22.69 41.73 24.82
N THR A 29 21.86 42.72 24.51
CA THR A 29 20.48 42.46 24.07
C THR A 29 20.44 41.70 22.76
N ALA A 30 21.30 42.02 21.78
CA ALA A 30 21.43 41.30 20.53
C ALA A 30 21.86 39.85 20.74
N LEU A 31 22.85 39.59 21.59
CA LEU A 31 23.33 38.24 21.92
C LEU A 31 22.24 37.43 22.64
N CYS A 32 21.55 38.02 23.63
CA CYS A 32 20.42 37.37 24.32
C CYS A 32 19.31 37.02 23.35
N THR A 33 18.96 37.92 22.41
CA THR A 33 17.93 37.66 21.41
C THR A 33 18.32 36.53 20.49
N GLN A 34 19.59 36.49 20.02
CA GLN A 34 20.08 35.38 19.21
C GLN A 34 20.05 34.05 19.96
N MET A 35 20.45 34.04 21.21
CA MET A 35 20.45 32.85 22.05
C MET A 35 19.02 32.32 22.28
N LEU A 36 18.06 33.20 22.55
CA LEU A 36 16.65 32.84 22.70
C LEU A 36 16.04 32.33 21.39
N THR A 37 16.32 32.94 20.26
CA THR A 37 15.82 32.46 18.95
C THR A 37 16.41 31.12 18.60
N LYS A 38 17.71 30.89 18.82
CA LYS A 38 18.35 29.60 18.63
C LYS A 38 17.73 28.50 19.51
N SER A 39 17.58 28.80 20.80
CA SER A 39 16.96 27.85 21.76
C SER A 39 15.53 27.48 21.37
N ARG A 40 14.70 28.47 20.95
CA ARG A 40 13.35 28.21 20.44
C ARG A 40 13.33 27.33 19.20
N LEU A 41 14.28 27.54 18.28
CA LEU A 41 14.40 26.73 17.08
C LEU A 41 14.79 25.27 17.40
N GLU A 42 15.72 25.09 18.35
CA GLU A 42 16.12 23.75 18.81
C GLU A 42 14.99 23.02 19.51
N LEU A 43 14.20 23.70 20.34
CA LEU A 43 13.00 23.14 20.97
C LEU A 43 11.98 22.70 19.91
N LYS A 44 11.66 23.55 18.94
CA LYS A 44 10.73 23.20 17.85
C LYS A 44 11.22 22.01 17.02
N ARG A 45 12.53 21.93 16.75
CA ARG A 45 13.11 20.76 16.04
C ARG A 45 12.98 19.48 16.85
N SER A 46 13.27 19.55 18.16
CA SER A 46 13.14 18.41 19.06
C SER A 46 11.70 17.96 19.17
N GLU A 47 10.75 18.88 19.28
CA GLU A 47 9.33 18.61 19.28
C GLU A 47 8.87 17.92 17.98
N ALA A 48 9.27 18.45 16.82
CA ALA A 48 8.95 17.84 15.52
C ALA A 48 9.50 16.41 15.41
N LEU A 49 10.75 16.17 15.86
CA LEU A 49 11.31 14.81 15.86
C LEU A 49 10.52 13.83 16.75
N ILE A 50 10.12 14.28 17.94
CA ILE A 50 9.31 13.47 18.86
C ILE A 50 7.96 13.14 18.22
N ARG A 51 7.27 14.14 17.61
CA ARG A 51 5.98 13.96 16.96
C ARG A 51 6.08 12.99 15.76
N THR A 52 7.08 13.18 14.92
CA THR A 52 7.33 12.26 13.80
C THR A 52 7.55 10.84 14.30
N ALA A 53 8.38 10.63 15.32
CA ALA A 53 8.62 9.31 15.89
C ALA A 53 7.37 8.69 16.51
N GLN A 54 6.52 9.48 17.16
CA GLN A 54 5.23 9.03 17.70
C GLN A 54 4.28 8.58 16.57
N THR A 55 4.16 9.38 15.50
CA THR A 55 3.33 9.06 14.33
C THR A 55 3.81 7.76 13.66
N GLU A 56 5.12 7.59 13.47
CA GLU A 56 5.68 6.34 12.93
C GLU A 56 5.43 5.14 13.83
N GLN A 57 5.55 5.30 15.14
CA GLN A 57 5.25 4.23 16.11
C GLN A 57 3.79 3.76 16.02
N MET A 58 2.84 4.70 15.85
CA MET A 58 1.43 4.38 15.63
C MET A 58 1.24 3.59 14.33
N VAL A 59 1.85 4.04 13.23
CA VAL A 59 1.80 3.32 11.94
C VAL A 59 2.36 1.92 12.07
N PHE A 60 3.51 1.72 12.73
CA PHE A 60 4.09 0.38 12.91
C PHE A 60 3.23 -0.54 13.77
N SER A 61 2.55 0.01 14.77
CA SER A 61 1.56 -0.72 15.56
C SER A 61 0.37 -1.15 14.69
N GLY A 62 -0.07 -0.29 13.77
CA GLY A 62 -1.10 -0.59 12.78
C GLY A 62 -0.70 -1.71 11.83
N LEU A 63 0.51 -1.66 11.28
CA LEU A 63 1.01 -2.74 10.42
C LEU A 63 1.06 -4.09 11.14
N ALA A 64 1.54 -4.11 12.38
CA ALA A 64 1.57 -5.32 13.21
C ALA A 64 0.16 -5.86 13.47
N TYR A 65 -0.79 -4.99 13.73
CA TYR A 65 -2.19 -5.40 13.91
C TYR A 65 -2.82 -5.90 12.62
N GLY A 66 -2.56 -5.26 11.49
CA GLY A 66 -2.99 -5.74 10.18
C GLY A 66 -2.51 -7.17 9.93
N GLN A 67 -1.27 -7.50 10.29
CA GLN A 67 -0.77 -8.88 10.22
C GLN A 67 -1.56 -9.85 11.12
N VAL A 68 -1.90 -9.43 12.34
CA VAL A 68 -2.73 -10.25 13.24
C VAL A 68 -4.14 -10.46 12.66
N LEU A 69 -4.72 -9.44 12.03
CA LEU A 69 -6.01 -9.55 11.36
C LEU A 69 -5.95 -10.57 10.22
N VAL A 70 -4.97 -10.49 9.33
CA VAL A 70 -4.79 -11.46 8.24
C VAL A 70 -4.72 -12.89 8.78
N LEU A 71 -3.91 -13.16 9.81
CA LEU A 71 -3.81 -14.48 10.42
C LEU A 71 -5.14 -14.96 11.02
N LYS A 72 -5.86 -14.09 11.72
CA LYS A 72 -7.13 -14.41 12.36
C LYS A 72 -8.22 -14.79 11.35
N TYR A 73 -8.22 -14.10 10.20
CA TYR A 73 -9.19 -14.37 9.12
C TYR A 73 -8.88 -15.67 8.40
N THR A 74 -7.63 -15.88 8.05
CA THR A 74 -7.22 -17.10 7.35
C THR A 74 -7.32 -18.36 8.24
N GLU A 75 -7.24 -18.23 9.59
CA GLU A 75 -7.54 -19.34 10.51
C GLU A 75 -9.03 -19.72 10.50
N LYS A 76 -9.95 -18.76 10.32
CA LYS A 76 -11.39 -19.03 10.23
C LYS A 76 -11.76 -19.79 8.96
N GLU A 77 -11.13 -19.46 7.83
CA GLU A 77 -11.35 -20.13 6.55
C GLU A 77 -10.90 -21.60 6.58
N THR A 78 -9.79 -21.90 7.27
CA THR A 78 -9.26 -23.27 7.37
C THR A 78 -9.99 -24.15 8.41
N ASN A 79 -10.75 -23.57 9.34
CA ASN A 79 -11.42 -24.31 10.41
C ASN A 79 -12.79 -23.74 10.80
N PRO A 80 -13.86 -24.04 10.03
CA PRO A 80 -15.22 -23.53 10.28
C PRO A 80 -15.77 -23.84 11.68
N GLY A 81 -15.24 -24.90 12.34
CA GLY A 81 -15.62 -25.28 13.70
C GLY A 81 -15.06 -24.41 14.81
N ALA A 82 -13.97 -23.67 14.58
CA ALA A 82 -13.34 -22.79 15.57
C ALA A 82 -14.13 -21.49 15.80
N ALA A 83 -14.97 -21.10 14.85
CA ALA A 83 -15.82 -19.91 14.93
C ALA A 83 -16.89 -19.98 16.04
N ARG A 84 -17.17 -21.17 16.60
CA ARG A 84 -18.21 -21.37 17.62
C ARG A 84 -17.78 -21.18 19.08
N GLN A 85 -16.52 -20.89 19.39
CA GLN A 85 -16.03 -20.82 20.77
C GLN A 85 -15.39 -19.49 21.20
N VAL A 86 -15.58 -18.40 20.49
CA VAL A 86 -15.23 -17.09 21.02
C VAL A 86 -16.44 -16.54 21.77
N ASN A 87 -16.44 -16.67 23.11
CA ASN A 87 -17.39 -16.05 24.00
C ASN A 87 -17.40 -14.54 23.75
N GLU A 88 -18.48 -14.03 23.16
CA GLU A 88 -18.80 -12.62 23.16
C GLU A 88 -19.08 -12.18 24.60
N PRO A 89 -18.59 -10.98 25.04
CA PRO A 89 -19.11 -10.41 26.26
C PRO A 89 -20.60 -10.12 26.05
N SER A 90 -21.39 -10.69 26.93
CA SER A 90 -22.85 -10.65 26.99
C SER A 90 -23.38 -9.21 27.09
N SER A 91 -23.63 -8.55 25.96
CA SER A 91 -24.62 -7.49 25.84
C SER A 91 -24.75 -7.07 24.38
N GLN A 92 -25.62 -7.75 23.65
CA GLN A 92 -26.59 -7.26 22.67
C GLN A 92 -27.08 -8.43 21.84
N LYS A 93 -28.26 -8.89 22.21
CA LYS A 93 -29.11 -9.75 21.40
C LYS A 93 -29.64 -8.94 20.22
N GLU A 94 -29.68 -9.61 19.08
CA GLU A 94 -30.32 -9.30 17.81
C GLU A 94 -29.40 -8.81 16.70
N MET A 95 -28.94 -9.78 15.89
CA MET A 95 -29.19 -9.82 14.45
C MET A 95 -28.55 -11.05 13.82
N GLY A 96 -29.39 -11.82 13.15
CA GLY A 96 -29.26 -12.70 12.02
C GLY A 96 -28.02 -13.58 11.84
N SER A 97 -28.24 -14.88 11.98
CA SER A 97 -27.40 -15.97 11.46
C SER A 97 -27.06 -15.78 9.97
N GLY A 98 -25.76 -15.64 9.63
CA GLY A 98 -25.35 -15.58 8.23
C GLY A 98 -23.87 -15.25 8.02
N PHE A 99 -22.97 -15.67 8.91
CA PHE A 99 -21.53 -15.42 8.77
C PHE A 99 -20.74 -16.72 8.54
N GLU A 100 -21.08 -17.44 7.50
CA GLU A 100 -20.28 -18.57 7.04
C GLU A 100 -19.67 -18.22 5.67
N ASN A 101 -18.34 -18.26 5.59
CA ASN A 101 -17.52 -18.07 4.38
C ASN A 101 -17.59 -16.68 3.71
N ARG A 102 -16.94 -15.70 4.31
CA ARG A 102 -16.72 -14.42 3.64
C ARG A 102 -15.24 -14.19 3.39
N SER A 103 -14.90 -13.92 2.12
CA SER A 103 -13.59 -13.41 1.71
C SER A 103 -13.28 -12.12 2.49
N LEU A 104 -12.02 -11.71 2.52
CA LEU A 104 -11.58 -10.44 3.14
C LEU A 104 -12.42 -9.23 2.71
N ALA A 105 -13.07 -9.29 1.55
CA ALA A 105 -13.94 -8.25 1.01
C ALA A 105 -15.15 -7.85 1.90
N HIS A 106 -15.56 -8.71 2.83
CA HIS A 106 -16.75 -8.49 3.66
C HIS A 106 -16.43 -8.26 5.16
N LEU A 107 -15.22 -7.82 5.47
CA LEU A 107 -14.80 -7.48 6.82
C LEU A 107 -15.39 -6.15 7.28
N GLN A 108 -16.59 -6.18 7.85
CA GLN A 108 -17.11 -5.09 8.67
C GLN A 108 -16.61 -5.27 10.10
N ILE A 109 -15.68 -4.43 10.54
CA ILE A 109 -15.34 -4.32 11.95
C ILE A 109 -16.36 -3.35 12.56
N GLN A 110 -17.23 -3.86 13.42
CA GLN A 110 -18.24 -3.05 14.10
C GLN A 110 -17.59 -1.88 14.87
N GLY A 111 -18.03 -0.67 14.54
CA GLY A 111 -17.67 0.55 15.27
C GLY A 111 -17.30 1.76 14.41
N GLY A 112 -17.23 1.64 13.09
CA GLY A 112 -17.00 2.75 12.16
C GLY A 112 -18.15 2.93 11.17
N ALA A 113 -18.14 4.04 10.43
CA ALA A 113 -19.04 4.26 9.31
C ALA A 113 -18.99 3.07 8.33
N PRO A 114 -20.09 2.74 7.62
CA PRO A 114 -20.08 1.68 6.63
C PRO A 114 -18.98 1.96 5.61
N LEU A 115 -18.13 0.95 5.38
CA LEU A 115 -17.10 1.02 4.35
C LEU A 115 -17.77 1.26 2.99
N PRO A 116 -17.21 2.08 2.11
CA PRO A 116 -17.66 2.15 0.75
C PRO A 116 -17.58 0.74 0.16
N GLU A 117 -18.67 0.31 -0.46
CA GLU A 117 -18.66 -0.95 -1.20
C GLU A 117 -17.59 -0.86 -2.30
N PRO A 118 -16.75 -1.91 -2.49
CA PRO A 118 -15.80 -1.91 -3.60
C PRO A 118 -16.56 -1.67 -4.90
N GLU A 119 -16.06 -0.77 -5.73
CA GLU A 119 -16.63 -0.57 -7.07
C GLU A 119 -16.57 -1.91 -7.82
N ALA A 120 -17.63 -2.21 -8.58
CA ALA A 120 -17.73 -3.45 -9.34
C ALA A 120 -16.46 -3.63 -10.19
N GLY A 121 -15.82 -4.79 -10.04
CA GLY A 121 -14.61 -5.13 -10.81
C GLY A 121 -13.27 -4.98 -10.07
N GLU A 122 -13.21 -4.43 -8.87
CA GLU A 122 -11.95 -4.28 -8.12
C GLU A 122 -11.59 -5.52 -7.26
N ALA A 123 -10.28 -5.77 -7.10
CA ALA A 123 -9.78 -6.80 -6.20
C ALA A 123 -10.14 -6.51 -4.74
N SER A 124 -10.37 -7.56 -3.94
CA SER A 124 -10.80 -7.44 -2.55
C SER A 124 -9.80 -6.70 -1.68
N SER A 125 -10.25 -5.67 -0.99
CA SER A 125 -9.48 -4.96 0.03
C SER A 125 -10.32 -4.82 1.30
N VAL A 126 -9.64 -4.80 2.44
CA VAL A 126 -10.25 -4.58 3.74
C VAL A 126 -9.69 -3.32 4.34
N PHE A 127 -10.58 -2.42 4.70
CA PHE A 127 -10.25 -1.21 5.40
C PHE A 127 -10.60 -1.35 6.89
N VAL A 128 -9.72 -0.87 7.77
CA VAL A 128 -9.95 -0.77 9.21
C VAL A 128 -9.91 0.70 9.58
N GLY A 129 -11.08 1.31 9.68
CA GLY A 129 -11.28 2.74 9.93
C GLY A 129 -10.95 3.21 11.34
N PRO A 130 -11.33 4.46 11.70
CA PRO A 130 -10.67 5.32 12.69
C PRO A 130 -10.69 4.84 14.15
N TYR A 131 -11.30 3.72 14.46
CA TYR A 131 -11.35 3.18 15.82
C TYR A 131 -10.17 2.26 16.12
N TRP A 132 -9.03 2.88 16.43
CA TRP A 132 -7.88 2.14 16.89
C TRP A 132 -7.62 2.38 18.38
N PRO A 133 -7.70 1.35 19.25
CA PRO A 133 -7.54 1.52 20.70
C PRO A 133 -6.13 1.99 21.11
N PHE A 134 -5.16 1.94 20.20
CA PHE A 134 -3.77 2.32 20.44
C PHE A 134 -3.37 3.63 19.77
N ALA A 135 -4.21 4.24 18.93
CA ALA A 135 -3.92 5.50 18.26
C ALA A 135 -4.02 6.71 19.20
N GLY A 136 -4.55 6.52 20.40
CA GLY A 136 -4.62 7.57 21.42
C GLY A 136 -5.37 8.81 20.92
N ASN A 137 -4.62 9.90 20.72
CA ASN A 137 -5.14 11.19 20.22
C ASN A 137 -4.80 11.41 18.74
N ALA A 138 -4.63 10.36 17.92
CA ALA A 138 -4.44 10.52 16.49
C ALA A 138 -5.67 11.23 15.89
N GLU A 139 -5.42 12.21 15.01
CA GLU A 139 -6.46 12.92 14.28
C GLU A 139 -7.09 12.00 13.25
N GLU A 140 -6.26 11.13 12.66
CA GLU A 140 -6.65 10.18 11.64
C GLU A 140 -5.76 8.94 11.72
N PHE A 141 -6.36 7.75 11.63
CA PHE A 141 -5.63 6.49 11.62
C PHE A 141 -6.39 5.46 10.79
N SER A 142 -5.70 4.82 9.84
CA SER A 142 -6.31 3.83 8.98
C SER A 142 -5.36 2.69 8.62
N ILE A 143 -5.93 1.51 8.38
CA ILE A 143 -5.22 0.32 7.89
C ILE A 143 -5.99 -0.21 6.69
N LEU A 144 -5.27 -0.43 5.58
CA LEU A 144 -5.77 -1.08 4.39
C LEU A 144 -5.07 -2.44 4.24
N ILE A 145 -5.84 -3.50 4.06
CA ILE A 145 -5.34 -4.85 3.78
C ILE A 145 -5.86 -5.25 2.41
N GLU A 146 -4.95 -5.55 1.50
CA GLU A 146 -5.25 -5.96 0.13
C GLU A 146 -4.74 -7.37 -0.11
N ASP A 147 -5.57 -8.20 -0.74
CA ASP A 147 -5.17 -9.51 -1.24
C ASP A 147 -4.44 -9.35 -2.57
N GLU A 148 -3.13 -9.54 -2.56
CA GLU A 148 -2.31 -9.37 -3.76
C GLU A 148 -2.49 -10.50 -4.78
N GLN A 149 -3.09 -11.64 -4.41
CA GLN A 149 -3.41 -12.70 -5.36
C GLN A 149 -4.77 -12.51 -6.04
N GLY A 150 -5.54 -11.51 -5.66
CA GLY A 150 -6.68 -11.01 -6.44
C GLY A 150 -6.27 -10.22 -7.68
N LYS A 151 -4.97 -9.93 -7.86
CA LYS A 151 -4.40 -9.16 -8.96
C LYS A 151 -3.52 -10.03 -9.87
N PHE A 152 -3.27 -9.58 -11.10
CA PHE A 152 -2.34 -10.24 -12.01
C PHE A 152 -0.89 -10.00 -11.57
N ASN A 153 -0.16 -11.08 -11.30
CA ASN A 153 1.25 -10.96 -10.95
C ASN A 153 2.10 -10.76 -12.22
N LEU A 154 2.73 -9.60 -12.35
CA LEU A 154 3.60 -9.27 -13.48
C LEU A 154 4.77 -10.27 -13.64
N ASN A 155 5.25 -10.84 -12.54
CA ASN A 155 6.31 -11.86 -12.60
C ASN A 155 5.85 -13.19 -13.19
N ASN A 156 4.54 -13.40 -13.42
CA ASN A 156 4.04 -14.54 -14.18
C ASN A 156 4.34 -14.44 -15.69
N LEU A 157 4.69 -13.25 -16.20
CA LEU A 157 5.06 -13.05 -17.59
C LEU A 157 6.34 -13.82 -17.97
N VAL A 158 7.14 -14.22 -16.99
CA VAL A 158 8.37 -14.95 -17.18
C VAL A 158 8.36 -16.25 -16.37
N ASN A 159 8.76 -17.34 -17.00
CA ASN A 159 8.87 -18.65 -16.35
C ASN A 159 10.10 -18.70 -15.43
N SER A 160 10.18 -19.70 -14.59
CA SER A 160 11.32 -19.93 -13.68
C SER A 160 12.68 -20.11 -14.38
N ASN A 161 12.67 -20.41 -15.68
CA ASN A 161 13.87 -20.50 -16.51
C ASN A 161 14.29 -19.16 -17.15
N GLY A 162 13.62 -18.05 -16.79
CA GLY A 162 13.91 -16.72 -17.30
C GLY A 162 13.36 -16.42 -18.69
N LYS A 163 12.54 -17.29 -19.27
CA LYS A 163 11.91 -17.11 -20.59
C LYS A 163 10.47 -16.67 -20.46
N VAL A 164 10.01 -15.91 -21.43
CA VAL A 164 8.63 -15.41 -21.50
C VAL A 164 7.61 -16.55 -21.47
N ASN A 165 6.55 -16.33 -20.70
CA ASN A 165 5.40 -17.21 -20.61
C ASN A 165 4.29 -16.73 -21.55
N GLU A 166 4.24 -17.30 -22.75
CA GLU A 166 3.29 -16.94 -23.81
C GLU A 166 1.82 -17.01 -23.37
N ALA A 167 1.47 -17.94 -22.46
CA ALA A 167 0.11 -18.07 -21.97
C ALA A 167 -0.26 -16.88 -21.06
N GLN A 168 0.62 -16.51 -20.15
CA GLN A 168 0.42 -15.37 -19.25
C GLN A 168 0.53 -14.03 -19.99
N LEU A 169 1.40 -13.94 -20.99
CA LEU A 169 1.49 -12.79 -21.88
C LEU A 169 0.14 -12.49 -22.53
N LYS A 170 -0.53 -13.52 -23.08
CA LYS A 170 -1.87 -13.39 -23.68
C LYS A 170 -2.94 -12.99 -22.67
N VAL A 171 -2.85 -13.47 -21.43
CA VAL A 171 -3.75 -13.02 -20.36
C VAL A 171 -3.56 -11.53 -20.11
N PHE A 172 -2.32 -11.09 -19.95
CA PHE A 172 -2.03 -9.69 -19.67
C PHE A 172 -2.40 -8.76 -20.82
N GLN A 173 -2.20 -9.19 -22.06
CA GLN A 173 -2.68 -8.45 -23.23
C GLN A 173 -4.20 -8.25 -23.22
N ARG A 174 -4.98 -9.25 -22.77
CA ARG A 174 -6.43 -9.12 -22.63
C ARG A 174 -6.83 -8.16 -21.50
N ILE A 175 -6.08 -8.14 -20.40
CA ILE A 175 -6.28 -7.14 -19.33
C ILE A 175 -6.05 -5.74 -19.89
N LEU A 176 -4.96 -5.52 -20.62
CA LEU A 176 -4.67 -4.21 -21.22
C LEU A 176 -5.77 -3.77 -22.18
N LEU A 177 -6.25 -4.68 -23.03
CA LEU A 177 -7.37 -4.41 -23.95
C LEU A 177 -8.67 -4.06 -23.20
N ALA A 178 -8.98 -4.76 -22.13
CA ALA A 178 -10.16 -4.47 -21.29
C ALA A 178 -10.09 -3.10 -20.61
N LEU A 179 -8.86 -2.61 -20.36
CA LEU A 179 -8.57 -1.30 -19.81
C LEU A 179 -8.36 -0.21 -20.88
N GLU A 180 -8.63 -0.51 -22.16
CA GLU A 180 -8.38 0.38 -23.29
C GLU A 180 -6.92 0.83 -23.42
N LEU A 181 -5.97 0.01 -22.96
CA LEU A 181 -4.54 0.22 -23.04
C LEU A 181 -3.92 -0.56 -24.22
N GLU A 182 -2.75 -0.10 -24.69
CA GLU A 182 -2.02 -0.72 -25.78
C GLU A 182 -1.52 -2.13 -25.40
N PRO A 183 -1.93 -3.21 -26.10
CA PRO A 183 -1.52 -4.57 -25.76
C PRO A 183 -0.01 -4.82 -25.89
N GLU A 184 0.69 -4.00 -26.69
CA GLU A 184 2.14 -4.07 -26.86
C GLU A 184 2.90 -3.79 -25.56
N LEU A 185 2.31 -3.07 -24.60
CA LEU A 185 2.90 -2.84 -23.27
C LEU A 185 3.25 -4.16 -22.58
N ALA A 186 2.48 -5.23 -22.84
CA ALA A 186 2.78 -6.54 -22.28
C ALA A 186 4.12 -7.09 -22.75
N LEU A 187 4.50 -6.82 -24.01
CA LEU A 187 5.79 -7.24 -24.57
C LEU A 187 6.95 -6.44 -23.94
N TYR A 188 6.79 -5.12 -23.80
CA TYR A 188 7.80 -4.26 -23.17
C TYR A 188 8.03 -4.63 -21.71
N ILE A 189 6.95 -4.97 -20.97
CA ILE A 189 7.07 -5.40 -19.57
C ILE A 189 7.67 -6.80 -19.48
N ALA A 190 7.38 -7.71 -20.42
CA ALA A 190 7.98 -9.03 -20.45
C ALA A 190 9.49 -8.96 -20.71
N ASP A 191 9.95 -8.18 -21.71
CA ASP A 191 11.36 -7.92 -21.98
C ASP A 191 12.08 -7.21 -20.80
N TRP A 192 11.36 -6.38 -20.02
CA TRP A 192 11.92 -5.78 -18.83
C TRP A 192 12.28 -6.79 -17.73
N ILE A 193 11.54 -7.91 -17.68
CA ILE A 193 11.62 -8.91 -16.61
C ILE A 193 12.46 -10.12 -16.99
N ASP A 194 12.48 -10.51 -18.27
CA ASP A 194 13.14 -11.74 -18.70
C ASP A 194 14.66 -11.69 -18.50
N TYR A 195 15.35 -12.82 -18.67
CA TYR A 195 16.77 -12.92 -18.29
C TYR A 195 17.70 -12.80 -19.48
N ASP A 196 17.14 -12.74 -20.67
CA ASP A 196 17.95 -12.58 -21.87
C ASP A 196 18.00 -11.12 -22.35
N ARG A 197 18.52 -10.84 -23.51
CA ARG A 197 18.64 -9.51 -24.10
C ARG A 197 18.17 -9.51 -25.55
N ASN A 198 17.35 -10.46 -25.89
CA ASN A 198 16.81 -10.59 -27.25
C ASN A 198 15.43 -9.94 -27.26
N PRO A 199 15.22 -8.83 -27.94
CA PRO A 199 13.96 -8.10 -27.89
C PRO A 199 12.82 -8.95 -28.49
N ILE A 200 11.71 -9.04 -27.77
CA ILE A 200 10.45 -9.62 -28.25
C ILE A 200 9.70 -8.58 -29.08
N ALA A 201 9.76 -7.31 -28.67
CA ALA A 201 9.19 -6.20 -29.41
C ALA A 201 10.30 -5.27 -29.95
N TYR A 202 9.94 -4.46 -30.95
CA TYR A 202 10.88 -3.49 -31.48
C TYR A 202 11.29 -2.44 -30.44
N ASN A 203 12.58 -2.30 -30.18
CA ASN A 203 13.12 -1.36 -29.18
C ASN A 203 12.64 -1.60 -27.75
N SER A 204 12.51 -2.83 -27.30
CA SER A 204 12.11 -3.20 -25.95
C SER A 204 13.28 -3.50 -24.99
N GLU A 205 14.51 -3.58 -25.51
CA GLU A 205 15.71 -3.95 -24.78
C GLU A 205 16.70 -2.79 -24.56
N ASP A 206 17.83 -3.06 -23.90
CA ASP A 206 18.90 -2.15 -23.49
C ASP A 206 19.18 -1.04 -24.50
N PHE A 207 19.20 -1.35 -25.78
CA PHE A 207 19.58 -0.39 -26.82
C PHE A 207 18.66 0.85 -26.84
N SER A 208 17.37 0.69 -26.64
CA SER A 208 16.44 1.81 -26.63
C SER A 208 16.55 2.66 -25.37
N TYR A 209 16.72 2.02 -24.22
CA TYR A 209 16.85 2.70 -22.93
C TYR A 209 18.19 3.42 -22.75
N LEU A 210 19.24 2.95 -23.42
CA LEU A 210 20.53 3.63 -23.46
C LEU A 210 20.55 4.91 -24.32
N GLN A 211 19.54 5.11 -25.16
CA GLN A 211 19.36 6.33 -25.97
C GLN A 211 18.54 7.42 -25.28
N GLU A 212 17.94 7.12 -24.14
CA GLU A 212 17.17 8.08 -23.36
C GLU A 212 18.08 9.22 -22.81
N VAL A 213 17.47 10.38 -22.52
CA VAL A 213 18.18 11.55 -21.95
C VAL A 213 18.93 11.18 -20.66
N VAL A 214 18.31 10.32 -19.84
CA VAL A 214 18.97 9.66 -18.71
C VAL A 214 19.09 8.20 -19.10
N ALA A 215 20.26 7.80 -19.58
CA ALA A 215 20.50 6.44 -20.04
C ALA A 215 20.42 5.42 -18.89
N TYR A 216 19.65 4.36 -19.08
CA TYR A 216 19.55 3.23 -18.15
C TYR A 216 19.42 1.92 -18.94
N ARG A 217 19.27 0.80 -18.25
CA ARG A 217 19.15 -0.53 -18.85
C ARG A 217 17.88 -1.21 -18.36
N THR A 218 17.42 -2.20 -19.11
CA THR A 218 16.39 -3.15 -18.68
C THR A 218 16.81 -3.83 -17.38
N ALA A 219 15.83 -4.19 -16.55
CA ALA A 219 16.12 -4.80 -15.26
C ALA A 219 16.62 -6.26 -15.40
N ASN A 220 16.16 -7.00 -16.41
CA ASN A 220 16.42 -8.41 -16.70
C ASN A 220 16.36 -9.28 -15.43
N ARG A 221 15.35 -9.04 -14.62
CA ARG A 221 15.06 -9.71 -13.34
C ARG A 221 13.60 -9.53 -12.94
N PRO A 222 13.05 -10.38 -12.06
CA PRO A 222 11.72 -10.20 -11.53
C PRO A 222 11.53 -8.82 -10.88
N ILE A 223 10.37 -8.23 -11.12
CA ILE A 223 9.93 -6.97 -10.50
C ILE A 223 9.75 -7.23 -9.00
N LYS A 224 10.31 -6.36 -8.18
CA LYS A 224 10.15 -6.42 -6.72
C LYS A 224 8.98 -5.58 -6.24
N TYR A 225 8.68 -4.52 -6.97
CA TYR A 225 7.62 -3.60 -6.65
C TYR A 225 6.94 -3.12 -7.95
N TRP A 226 5.65 -3.27 -8.05
CA TRP A 226 4.87 -3.05 -9.28
C TRP A 226 5.09 -1.69 -9.95
N ARG A 227 5.36 -0.61 -9.17
CA ARG A 227 5.66 0.72 -9.74
C ARG A 227 6.97 0.78 -10.52
N GLU A 228 7.82 -0.21 -10.40
CA GLU A 228 9.06 -0.30 -11.20
C GLU A 228 8.76 -0.22 -12.70
N ILE A 229 7.55 -0.66 -13.13
CA ILE A 229 7.12 -0.61 -14.53
C ILE A 229 7.01 0.82 -15.09
N ILE A 230 6.99 1.88 -14.28
CA ILE A 230 7.06 3.27 -14.77
C ILE A 230 8.33 3.53 -15.58
N SER A 231 9.36 2.73 -15.38
CA SER A 231 10.60 2.80 -16.15
C SER A 231 10.52 2.04 -17.49
N VAL A 232 9.43 1.32 -17.74
CA VAL A 232 9.23 0.58 -18.99
C VAL A 232 8.69 1.52 -20.05
N LYS A 233 9.23 1.40 -21.25
CA LYS A 233 8.80 2.18 -22.41
C LYS A 233 7.29 2.10 -22.63
N GLY A 234 6.64 3.23 -22.84
CA GLY A 234 5.20 3.33 -23.07
C GLY A 234 4.34 3.34 -21.80
N VAL A 235 4.91 3.13 -20.61
CA VAL A 235 4.20 3.23 -19.35
C VAL A 235 4.29 4.67 -18.85
N SER A 236 3.19 5.41 -18.98
CA SER A 236 3.04 6.74 -18.37
C SER A 236 2.48 6.62 -16.95
N GLN A 237 2.39 7.76 -16.24
CA GLN A 237 1.77 7.81 -14.93
C GLN A 237 0.28 7.42 -15.00
N GLU A 238 -0.43 7.85 -16.04
CA GLU A 238 -1.84 7.52 -16.27
C GLU A 238 -2.05 6.02 -16.51
N VAL A 239 -1.18 5.39 -17.31
CA VAL A 239 -1.19 3.92 -17.53
C VAL A 239 -0.93 3.20 -16.21
N LEU A 240 0.03 3.69 -15.41
CA LEU A 240 0.34 3.11 -14.11
C LEU A 240 -0.85 3.16 -13.16
N GLU A 241 -1.57 4.29 -13.11
CA GLU A 241 -2.76 4.49 -12.26
C GLU A 241 -3.91 3.57 -12.67
N GLN A 242 -4.13 3.37 -13.97
CA GLN A 242 -5.14 2.43 -14.48
C GLN A 242 -4.79 0.97 -14.15
N LEU A 243 -3.51 0.62 -14.14
CA LEU A 243 -3.06 -0.74 -13.82
C LEU A 243 -3.05 -1.05 -12.32
N LEU A 244 -3.05 -0.04 -11.45
CA LEU A 244 -2.89 -0.19 -9.99
C LEU A 244 -3.85 -1.20 -9.35
N ALA A 245 -5.10 -1.22 -9.79
CA ALA A 245 -6.14 -2.11 -9.26
C ALA A 245 -6.00 -3.56 -9.74
N TYR A 246 -5.26 -3.79 -10.83
CA TYR A 246 -5.28 -5.07 -11.56
C TYR A 246 -3.95 -5.83 -11.54
N VAL A 247 -2.83 -5.15 -11.18
CA VAL A 247 -1.49 -5.77 -11.21
C VAL A 247 -0.80 -5.75 -9.85
N THR A 248 0.06 -6.73 -9.66
CA THR A 248 0.95 -6.85 -8.50
C THR A 248 2.33 -7.35 -8.90
N ALA A 249 3.28 -7.31 -7.97
CA ALA A 249 4.62 -7.89 -8.11
C ALA A 249 4.93 -8.79 -6.90
N ILE A 250 4.45 -10.02 -6.96
CA ILE A 250 4.72 -11.06 -5.97
C ILE A 250 5.99 -11.82 -6.36
N PRO A 251 6.88 -12.17 -5.42
CA PRO A 251 8.06 -12.97 -5.72
C PRO A 251 7.70 -14.35 -6.30
N GLY A 252 8.18 -14.63 -7.50
CA GLY A 252 7.94 -15.88 -8.21
C GLY A 252 6.53 -16.01 -8.79
N PRO A 253 6.23 -17.15 -9.43
CA PRO A 253 4.92 -17.40 -10.03
C PRO A 253 3.85 -17.57 -8.95
N SER A 254 2.70 -16.93 -9.13
CA SER A 254 1.55 -17.04 -8.23
C SER A 254 0.27 -17.39 -8.97
N LYS A 255 -0.65 -18.04 -8.26
CA LYS A 255 -2.01 -18.30 -8.74
C LYS A 255 -2.91 -17.11 -8.41
N VAL A 256 -3.98 -16.94 -9.17
CA VAL A 256 -4.99 -15.93 -8.90
C VAL A 256 -6.04 -16.51 -7.96
N ASN A 257 -6.35 -15.79 -6.89
CA ASN A 257 -7.43 -16.14 -5.98
C ASN A 257 -8.77 -15.70 -6.57
N VAL A 258 -9.63 -16.68 -6.88
CA VAL A 258 -10.94 -16.44 -7.48
C VAL A 258 -11.85 -15.62 -6.55
N ASN A 259 -11.68 -15.81 -5.24
CA ASN A 259 -12.52 -15.16 -4.23
C ASN A 259 -12.21 -13.67 -4.04
N SER A 260 -11.04 -13.19 -4.55
CA SER A 260 -10.62 -11.80 -4.44
C SER A 260 -10.35 -11.13 -5.79
N ALA A 261 -10.35 -11.90 -6.90
CA ALA A 261 -10.09 -11.37 -8.22
C ALA A 261 -11.24 -10.51 -8.75
N SER A 262 -10.91 -9.51 -9.55
CA SER A 262 -11.86 -8.65 -10.28
C SER A 262 -12.51 -9.38 -11.46
N SER A 263 -13.68 -8.90 -11.92
CA SER A 263 -14.34 -9.40 -13.14
C SER A 263 -13.41 -9.32 -14.34
N VAL A 264 -12.76 -8.17 -14.54
CA VAL A 264 -11.80 -7.93 -15.65
C VAL A 264 -10.68 -8.98 -15.68
N LEU A 265 -10.10 -9.30 -14.52
CA LEU A 265 -9.03 -10.31 -14.44
C LEU A 265 -9.56 -11.72 -14.75
N LEU A 266 -10.72 -12.08 -14.21
CA LEU A 266 -11.33 -13.40 -14.43
C LEU A 266 -11.73 -13.60 -15.90
N GLU A 267 -12.30 -12.60 -16.55
CA GLU A 267 -12.62 -12.60 -17.99
C GLU A 267 -11.37 -12.68 -18.86
N ALA A 268 -10.31 -11.98 -18.50
CA ALA A 268 -9.04 -12.06 -19.19
C ALA A 268 -8.40 -13.45 -19.08
N MET A 269 -8.59 -14.13 -17.95
CA MET A 269 -8.06 -15.48 -17.72
C MET A 269 -8.94 -16.59 -18.33
N ILE A 270 -10.27 -16.39 -18.37
CA ILE A 270 -11.25 -17.36 -18.88
C ILE A 270 -12.04 -16.68 -20.02
N PRO A 271 -11.56 -16.76 -21.25
CA PRO A 271 -12.25 -16.12 -22.39
C PRO A 271 -13.68 -16.61 -22.58
N GLY A 272 -14.61 -15.65 -22.66
CA GLY A 272 -16.03 -15.92 -22.79
C GLY A 272 -16.79 -16.05 -21.45
N LEU A 273 -16.09 -15.85 -20.34
CA LEU A 273 -16.71 -15.77 -19.02
C LEU A 273 -17.53 -14.47 -18.90
N ASP A 274 -18.68 -14.55 -18.28
CA ASP A 274 -19.40 -13.42 -17.74
C ASP A 274 -18.87 -13.17 -16.31
N GLY A 275 -17.97 -12.20 -16.20
CA GLY A 275 -17.27 -11.90 -14.94
C GLY A 275 -18.18 -11.32 -13.89
N GLU A 276 -19.13 -10.46 -14.27
CA GLU A 276 -20.08 -9.86 -13.34
C GLU A 276 -21.01 -10.92 -12.74
N ALA A 277 -21.59 -11.81 -13.57
CA ALA A 277 -22.42 -12.91 -13.11
C ALA A 277 -21.62 -13.86 -12.18
N LEU A 278 -20.29 -14.03 -12.43
CA LEU A 278 -19.45 -14.82 -11.55
C LEU A 278 -19.23 -14.13 -10.19
N LEU A 279 -19.01 -12.80 -10.16
CA LEU A 279 -18.90 -12.04 -8.93
C LEU A 279 -20.19 -12.08 -8.11
N GLU A 280 -21.36 -11.88 -8.74
CA GLU A 280 -22.67 -12.01 -8.08
C GLU A 280 -22.86 -13.40 -7.47
N SER A 281 -22.54 -14.47 -8.22
CA SER A 281 -22.62 -15.85 -7.73
C SER A 281 -21.66 -16.10 -6.56
N ARG A 282 -20.43 -15.58 -6.65
CA ARG A 282 -19.43 -15.65 -5.60
C ARG A 282 -19.94 -15.00 -4.31
N ASP A 283 -20.46 -13.80 -4.42
CA ASP A 283 -20.88 -13.00 -3.26
C ASP A 283 -22.16 -13.58 -2.63
N ALA A 284 -23.10 -14.08 -3.44
CA ALA A 284 -24.30 -14.76 -2.96
C ALA A 284 -24.00 -16.05 -2.19
N ASN A 285 -22.93 -16.78 -2.57
CA ASN A 285 -22.55 -18.05 -1.95
C ASN A 285 -21.46 -17.91 -0.87
N GLY A 286 -20.95 -16.69 -0.61
CA GLY A 286 -19.87 -16.44 0.35
C GLY A 286 -18.51 -16.94 -0.12
N GLY A 287 -18.29 -17.04 -1.43
CA GLY A 287 -17.05 -17.48 -2.07
C GLY A 287 -17.07 -18.94 -2.54
N TYR A 288 -16.07 -19.31 -3.32
CA TYR A 288 -15.84 -20.69 -3.77
C TYR A 288 -14.96 -21.43 -2.77
N SER A 289 -15.37 -22.65 -2.37
CA SER A 289 -14.60 -23.49 -1.44
C SER A 289 -13.44 -24.24 -2.11
N SER A 290 -13.48 -24.37 -3.43
CA SER A 290 -12.45 -25.03 -4.22
C SER A 290 -12.47 -24.61 -5.69
N VAL A 291 -11.31 -24.67 -6.36
CA VAL A 291 -11.21 -24.45 -7.81
C VAL A 291 -12.07 -25.46 -8.59
N SER A 292 -12.26 -26.66 -8.04
CA SER A 292 -13.13 -27.68 -8.65
C SER A 292 -14.60 -27.28 -8.65
N GLU A 293 -15.06 -26.56 -7.64
CA GLU A 293 -16.40 -25.99 -7.58
C GLU A 293 -16.59 -24.94 -8.67
N LEU A 294 -15.65 -24.00 -8.80
CA LEU A 294 -15.65 -23.03 -9.89
C LEU A 294 -15.72 -23.70 -11.27
N SER A 295 -14.88 -24.72 -11.51
CA SER A 295 -14.83 -25.40 -12.81
C SER A 295 -16.10 -26.19 -13.17
N LYS A 296 -16.94 -26.51 -12.17
CA LYS A 296 -18.24 -27.18 -12.32
C LYS A 296 -19.42 -26.21 -12.34
N SER A 297 -19.16 -24.93 -12.12
CA SER A 297 -20.21 -23.89 -12.18
C SER A 297 -20.82 -23.85 -13.57
N THR A 298 -22.10 -23.53 -13.63
CA THR A 298 -22.82 -23.30 -14.89
C THR A 298 -22.24 -22.13 -15.67
N LEU A 299 -21.63 -21.17 -14.99
CA LEU A 299 -21.01 -19.97 -15.59
C LEU A 299 -19.69 -20.28 -16.32
N THR A 300 -19.00 -21.33 -15.91
CA THR A 300 -17.73 -21.76 -16.53
C THR A 300 -17.92 -22.98 -17.45
N ALA A 301 -19.13 -23.55 -17.49
CA ALA A 301 -19.42 -24.74 -18.28
C ALA A 301 -19.16 -24.52 -19.79
N GLY A 302 -18.31 -25.35 -20.37
CA GLY A 302 -17.93 -25.26 -21.79
C GLY A 302 -16.85 -24.22 -22.10
N LEU A 303 -16.39 -23.46 -21.12
CA LEU A 303 -15.28 -22.51 -21.28
C LEU A 303 -13.92 -23.19 -21.06
N LYS A 304 -12.90 -22.68 -21.73
CA LYS A 304 -11.54 -23.18 -21.59
C LYS A 304 -10.87 -22.52 -20.38
N MET A 305 -10.84 -23.25 -19.25
CA MET A 305 -10.21 -22.81 -18.02
C MET A 305 -9.04 -23.72 -17.66
N ASP A 306 -7.87 -23.14 -17.33
CA ASP A 306 -6.75 -23.85 -16.73
C ASP A 306 -6.81 -23.72 -15.19
N ALA A 307 -7.32 -24.78 -14.54
CA ALA A 307 -7.48 -24.82 -13.10
C ALA A 307 -6.17 -24.61 -12.29
N ASN A 308 -5.01 -24.85 -12.91
CA ASN A 308 -3.71 -24.67 -12.24
C ASN A 308 -3.35 -23.21 -12.02
N LEU A 309 -3.95 -22.28 -12.76
CA LEU A 309 -3.73 -20.84 -12.62
C LEU A 309 -4.52 -20.21 -11.48
N PHE A 310 -5.46 -20.95 -10.89
CA PHE A 310 -6.37 -20.43 -9.88
C PHE A 310 -6.13 -21.05 -8.49
N SER A 311 -6.49 -20.32 -7.47
CA SER A 311 -6.64 -20.75 -6.08
C SER A 311 -7.93 -20.17 -5.51
N VAL A 312 -8.33 -20.64 -4.34
CA VAL A 312 -9.43 -20.07 -3.54
C VAL A 312 -8.91 -19.37 -2.29
N ASP A 313 -7.62 -19.56 -1.98
CA ASP A 313 -6.91 -19.00 -0.84
C ASP A 313 -5.75 -18.14 -1.31
N SER A 314 -5.32 -17.21 -0.46
CA SER A 314 -4.17 -16.35 -0.70
C SER A 314 -3.09 -16.50 0.35
N ALA A 315 -1.85 -16.35 -0.10
CA ALA A 315 -0.67 -16.32 0.75
C ALA A 315 -0.05 -14.92 0.84
N PHE A 316 -0.35 -14.00 -0.07
CA PHE A 316 0.32 -12.70 -0.17
C PHE A 316 -0.65 -11.55 0.07
N TYR A 317 -0.31 -10.71 1.05
CA TYR A 317 -1.14 -9.59 1.47
C TYR A 317 -0.30 -8.32 1.56
N ALA A 318 -0.77 -7.24 0.95
CA ALA A 318 -0.25 -5.89 1.18
C ALA A 318 -1.02 -5.28 2.35
N ILE A 319 -0.30 -4.75 3.31
CA ILE A 319 -0.87 -4.06 4.47
C ILE A 319 -0.30 -2.65 4.48
N THR A 320 -1.17 -1.67 4.36
CA THR A 320 -0.83 -0.25 4.40
C THR A 320 -1.40 0.35 5.67
N ALA A 321 -0.60 1.10 6.42
CA ALA A 321 -1.07 1.86 7.58
C ALA A 321 -0.72 3.33 7.40
N TYR A 322 -1.66 4.20 7.73
CA TYR A 322 -1.55 5.65 7.71
C TYR A 322 -1.93 6.22 9.08
N CYS A 323 -1.23 7.28 9.48
CA CYS A 323 -1.55 8.03 10.68
C CYS A 323 -1.25 9.50 10.48
N ARG A 324 -2.18 10.36 10.94
CA ARG A 324 -1.97 11.79 11.17
C ARG A 324 -2.07 12.08 12.66
N PHE A 325 -1.05 12.69 13.21
CA PHE A 325 -0.98 13.05 14.62
C PHE A 325 -0.30 14.41 14.78
N ASP A 326 -1.04 15.38 15.38
CA ASP A 326 -0.56 16.75 15.64
C ASP A 326 0.05 17.44 14.40
N GLY A 327 -0.62 17.26 13.24
CA GLY A 327 -0.20 17.79 11.95
C GLY A 327 0.97 17.07 11.29
N PHE A 328 1.48 15.97 11.87
CA PHE A 328 2.50 15.11 11.27
C PHE A 328 1.85 13.86 10.69
N GLU A 329 2.22 13.53 9.45
CA GLU A 329 1.70 12.40 8.71
C GLU A 329 2.78 11.36 8.45
N SER A 330 2.40 10.10 8.53
CA SER A 330 3.27 8.98 8.15
C SER A 330 2.44 7.85 7.58
N SER A 331 2.96 7.21 6.53
CA SER A 331 2.36 6.03 5.94
C SER A 331 3.42 5.02 5.54
N TRP A 332 3.11 3.76 5.78
CA TRP A 332 3.98 2.64 5.46
C TRP A 332 3.17 1.48 4.91
N GLN A 333 3.79 0.76 4.01
CA GLN A 333 3.24 -0.47 3.43
C GLN A 333 4.21 -1.62 3.64
N ILE A 334 3.66 -2.79 3.91
CA ILE A 334 4.39 -4.06 3.93
C ILE A 334 3.73 -5.04 2.97
N LEU A 335 4.53 -5.85 2.29
CA LEU A 335 4.07 -7.07 1.66
C LEU A 335 4.41 -8.24 2.58
N SER A 336 3.41 -9.02 2.92
CA SER A 336 3.55 -10.17 3.82
C SER A 336 3.16 -11.46 3.12
N GLU A 337 3.95 -12.51 3.33
CA GLU A 337 3.68 -13.87 2.87
C GLU A 337 3.20 -14.71 4.05
N ARG A 338 2.05 -15.35 3.89
CA ARG A 338 1.54 -16.35 4.83
C ARG A 338 2.22 -17.68 4.56
N VAL A 339 2.97 -18.15 5.53
CA VAL A 339 3.66 -19.44 5.47
C VAL A 339 2.97 -20.44 6.38
N GLU A 340 2.51 -21.54 5.79
CA GLU A 340 1.92 -22.65 6.54
C GLU A 340 2.98 -23.33 7.43
N ALA A 341 2.57 -23.67 8.63
CA ALA A 341 3.49 -24.32 9.57
C ALA A 341 3.75 -25.78 9.14
N LYS A 342 4.99 -26.11 8.89
CA LYS A 342 5.43 -27.50 8.54
C LYS A 342 5.09 -28.56 9.61
N LYS A 343 4.74 -28.15 10.83
CA LYS A 343 4.38 -29.07 11.95
C LYS A 343 2.90 -28.93 12.27
N LYS A 344 2.20 -30.06 12.41
CA LYS A 344 0.75 -30.21 12.66
C LYS A 344 0.16 -29.38 13.82
N ASN A 345 0.98 -28.80 14.70
CA ASN A 345 0.55 -28.04 15.88
C ASN A 345 1.10 -26.61 15.93
N LYS A 346 1.65 -26.08 14.85
CA LYS A 346 2.07 -24.67 14.78
C LYS A 346 1.09 -23.89 13.93
N LYS A 347 0.79 -22.69 14.38
CA LYS A 347 -0.05 -21.73 13.64
C LYS A 347 0.70 -21.20 12.42
N PRO A 348 -0.02 -20.82 11.33
CA PRO A 348 0.56 -20.10 10.21
C PRO A 348 1.23 -18.80 10.70
N GLN A 349 2.24 -18.36 9.99
CA GLN A 349 2.98 -17.13 10.30
C GLN A 349 3.01 -16.22 9.08
N LEU A 350 3.02 -14.91 9.31
CA LEU A 350 3.26 -13.93 8.26
C LEU A 350 4.72 -13.49 8.29
N HIS A 351 5.37 -13.62 7.14
CA HIS A 351 6.72 -13.14 6.90
C HIS A 351 6.66 -11.86 6.08
N THR A 352 7.20 -10.77 6.59
CA THR A 352 7.33 -9.54 5.82
C THR A 352 8.42 -9.69 4.78
N LEU A 353 8.05 -9.58 3.51
CA LEU A 353 8.97 -9.68 2.37
C LEU A 353 9.69 -8.36 2.11
N TRP A 354 8.94 -7.26 2.17
CA TRP A 354 9.48 -5.90 2.11
C TRP A 354 8.60 -4.94 2.92
N LYS A 355 9.21 -3.81 3.30
CA LYS A 355 8.59 -2.71 4.01
C LYS A 355 9.09 -1.41 3.41
N ARG A 356 8.18 -0.47 3.17
CA ARG A 356 8.54 0.83 2.61
C ARG A 356 7.64 1.93 3.17
N GLN A 357 8.17 3.12 3.23
CA GLN A 357 7.39 4.31 3.45
C GLN A 357 6.69 4.70 2.15
N LEU A 358 5.40 5.01 2.24
CA LEU A 358 4.64 5.56 1.14
C LEU A 358 4.75 7.08 1.17
N PRO A 359 5.14 7.74 0.08
CA PRO A 359 4.99 9.18 -0.02
C PRO A 359 3.51 9.56 -0.07
N PHE A 360 3.16 10.72 0.47
CA PHE A 360 1.77 11.19 0.59
C PHE A 360 0.99 11.18 -0.74
N TRP A 361 1.63 11.59 -1.84
CA TRP A 361 1.02 11.57 -3.17
C TRP A 361 0.69 10.16 -3.70
N GLU A 362 1.34 9.13 -3.17
CA GLU A 362 1.06 7.74 -3.51
C GLU A 362 -0.15 7.20 -2.74
N LEU A 363 -0.45 7.73 -1.56
CA LEU A 363 -1.69 7.45 -0.83
C LEU A 363 -2.92 7.91 -1.61
N GLY A 364 -2.82 9.05 -2.33
CA GLY A 364 -3.88 9.53 -3.20
C GLY A 364 -4.25 8.59 -4.35
N LEU A 365 -3.34 7.71 -4.74
CA LEU A 365 -3.57 6.66 -5.73
C LEU A 365 -4.10 5.36 -5.09
N THR A 366 -4.00 5.22 -3.77
CA THR A 366 -4.55 4.09 -3.04
C THR A 366 -6.01 4.37 -2.65
N LYS A 367 -6.79 3.32 -2.43
CA LYS A 367 -8.18 3.44 -1.94
C LYS A 367 -8.32 4.24 -0.64
N MET A 368 -7.24 4.42 0.12
CA MET A 368 -7.22 5.19 1.36
C MET A 368 -7.64 6.65 1.18
N GLN A 369 -7.19 7.33 0.11
CA GLN A 369 -7.54 8.73 -0.11
C GLN A 369 -9.03 8.89 -0.44
N LYS A 370 -9.60 7.99 -1.26
CA LYS A 370 -11.05 7.99 -1.56
C LYS A 370 -11.91 7.88 -0.30
N ILE A 371 -11.44 7.14 0.70
CA ILE A 371 -12.14 6.91 1.97
C ILE A 371 -12.05 8.14 2.86
N VAL A 372 -10.88 8.77 2.95
CA VAL A 372 -10.64 10.00 3.72
C VAL A 372 -11.48 11.15 3.17
N ASP A 373 -11.59 11.25 1.84
CA ASP A 373 -12.36 12.31 1.18
C ASP A 373 -13.87 12.16 1.42
N LEU A 374 -14.40 10.91 1.51
CA LEU A 374 -15.80 10.62 1.83
C LEU A 374 -16.18 10.92 3.29
N GLU A 375 -15.24 10.93 4.22
CA GLU A 375 -15.50 11.31 5.61
C GLU A 375 -15.47 12.84 5.83
N ASN A 376 -14.96 13.62 4.85
CA ASN A 376 -14.87 15.07 4.91
C ASN A 376 -16.00 15.79 4.12
N GLU A 377 -16.85 15.07 3.38
CA GLU A 377 -18.09 15.55 2.76
C GLU A 377 -19.32 15.28 3.66
#